data_aa2588bd7ba587aaaea8a522b2c4b6fd
#
_entry.id   aa2588bd7ba587aaaea8a522b2c4b6fd
#
_cell.length_a   1.000
_cell.length_b   1.000
_cell.length_c   1.000
_cell.angle_alpha   90.00
_cell.angle_beta   90.00
_cell.angle_gamma   90.00
#
_symmetry.space_group_name_H-M   'P 1'
#
loop_
_entity.id
_entity.type
_entity.pdbx_description
1 polymer ?
#
loop_
_entity_poly.entity_id
_entity_poly.type
_entity_poly.pdbx_seq_one_letter_code
_entity_poly.pdbx_strand_id
1 'polypeptide(L)'
;MRLMIVCLAAVLAAASLPAAPVAAQTSEQDAAAPSPVRTELARQYLNLLMTDQFEGVVRQMRGTEFENDSEMQALPEADRRMILELTAELTTDMVPQMITEMVPVYAATFTEEELTALVGFYGTPLGRSIADKSIEVMPEADRAVMSVVPRMLEKMATRMCQHYGCSPEEQREMLEGMREGAGIAPASAERSK
;
A
#
# COMPACT_ATOMS: atom_id res chain seq x y z
N MET A 1 6.22 -61.19 17.30
CA MET A 1 6.44 -62.45 16.59
C MET A 1 6.79 -62.10 15.16
N ARG A 2 8.12 -62.03 14.89
CA ARG A 2 8.94 -62.85 13.99
C ARG A 2 8.31 -62.89 12.56
N LEU A 3 8.96 -62.24 11.64
CA LEU A 3 10.06 -62.60 10.72
C LEU A 3 9.54 -62.87 9.31
N MET A 4 9.99 -62.22 8.30
CA MET A 4 10.92 -62.63 7.23
C MET A 4 10.90 -61.58 6.08
N ILE A 5 11.92 -60.93 5.92
CA ILE A 5 13.02 -60.82 4.96
C ILE A 5 12.81 -61.69 3.67
N VAL A 6 12.70 -61.06 2.52
CA VAL A 6 13.28 -61.54 1.27
C VAL A 6 13.72 -60.35 0.40
N CYS A 7 15.02 -60.36 0.15
CA CYS A 7 15.71 -59.48 -0.80
C CYS A 7 15.27 -59.71 -2.25
N LEU A 8 15.15 -58.67 -3.03
CA LEU A 8 15.39 -58.75 -4.48
C LEU A 8 16.16 -57.51 -4.94
N ALA A 9 17.40 -57.70 -5.22
CA ALA A 9 18.29 -56.75 -5.83
C ALA A 9 17.93 -56.66 -7.35
N ALA A 10 17.56 -55.47 -7.78
CA ALA A 10 17.54 -55.10 -9.20
C ALA A 10 18.47 -53.92 -9.42
N VAL A 11 19.59 -54.18 -10.04
CA VAL A 11 20.56 -53.21 -10.52
C VAL A 11 19.96 -52.47 -11.72
N LEU A 12 19.66 -51.21 -11.57
CA LEU A 12 19.37 -50.28 -12.66
C LEU A 12 20.47 -49.22 -12.65
N ALA A 13 21.34 -49.29 -13.64
CA ALA A 13 22.32 -48.28 -13.94
C ALA A 13 21.61 -47.00 -14.36
N ALA A 14 21.50 -46.01 -13.47
CA ALA A 14 21.06 -44.69 -13.81
C ALA A 14 22.25 -43.84 -14.22
N ALA A 15 22.26 -43.45 -15.49
CA ALA A 15 23.18 -42.48 -16.06
C ALA A 15 23.07 -41.17 -15.26
N SER A 16 24.09 -40.84 -14.50
CA SER A 16 24.25 -39.56 -13.80
C SER A 16 24.56 -38.48 -14.84
N LEU A 17 23.53 -37.74 -15.25
CA LEU A 17 23.71 -36.43 -15.86
C LEU A 17 24.24 -35.48 -14.76
N PRO A 18 25.34 -34.74 -15.03
CA PRO A 18 25.80 -33.74 -14.09
C PRO A 18 24.73 -32.62 -14.05
N ALA A 19 23.98 -32.53 -12.95
CA ALA A 19 23.22 -31.35 -12.66
C ALA A 19 24.23 -30.21 -12.44
N ALA A 20 24.32 -29.30 -13.39
CA ALA A 20 25.02 -28.06 -13.19
C ALA A 20 24.34 -27.34 -11.98
N PRO A 21 25.10 -26.88 -10.99
CA PRO A 21 24.53 -26.09 -9.95
C PRO A 21 23.98 -24.82 -10.62
N VAL A 22 22.66 -24.65 -10.62
CA VAL A 22 22.05 -23.36 -10.78
C VAL A 22 22.54 -22.59 -9.55
N ALA A 23 23.60 -21.83 -9.72
CA ALA A 23 24.00 -20.83 -8.77
C ALA A 23 22.80 -19.89 -8.64
N ALA A 24 22.00 -20.08 -7.58
CA ALA A 24 21.15 -19.03 -7.10
C ALA A 24 22.11 -17.88 -6.79
N GLN A 25 22.18 -16.94 -7.72
CA GLN A 25 22.75 -15.64 -7.46
C GLN A 25 21.77 -14.96 -6.48
N THR A 26 21.88 -15.35 -5.21
CA THR A 26 21.59 -14.44 -4.13
C THR A 26 22.57 -13.29 -4.36
N SER A 27 22.12 -12.27 -5.04
CA SER A 27 22.73 -10.97 -4.98
C SER A 27 22.69 -10.61 -3.49
N GLU A 28 23.78 -10.90 -2.76
CA GLU A 28 24.13 -10.16 -1.59
C GLU A 28 24.22 -8.72 -2.12
N GLN A 29 23.12 -8.02 -1.96
CA GLN A 29 23.04 -6.59 -2.20
C GLN A 29 23.92 -6.02 -1.12
N ASP A 30 25.22 -5.83 -1.49
CA ASP A 30 26.22 -5.20 -0.68
C ASP A 30 25.60 -3.99 0.00
N ALA A 31 25.68 -3.94 1.32
CA ALA A 31 25.29 -2.81 2.15
C ALA A 31 26.18 -1.58 1.91
N ALA A 32 26.75 -1.47 0.73
CA ALA A 32 27.45 -0.30 0.25
C ALA A 32 26.43 0.82 0.00
N ALA A 33 26.77 2.03 0.39
CA ALA A 33 25.96 3.22 0.12
C ALA A 33 25.54 3.28 -1.36
N PRO A 34 24.29 3.69 -1.66
CA PRO A 34 23.82 3.77 -3.04
C PRO A 34 24.78 4.57 -3.92
N SER A 35 24.99 4.13 -5.16
CA SER A 35 25.84 4.87 -6.08
C SER A 35 25.29 6.28 -6.34
N PRO A 36 26.13 7.27 -6.66
CA PRO A 36 25.67 8.60 -7.01
C PRO A 36 24.65 8.59 -8.16
N VAL A 37 24.79 7.66 -9.10
CA VAL A 37 23.86 7.50 -10.22
C VAL A 37 22.50 7.03 -9.72
N ARG A 38 22.44 6.01 -8.86
CA ARG A 38 21.18 5.53 -8.26
C ARG A 38 20.49 6.62 -7.44
N THR A 39 21.29 7.39 -6.68
CA THR A 39 20.78 8.51 -5.88
C THR A 39 20.11 9.58 -6.77
N GLU A 40 20.74 9.90 -7.89
CA GLU A 40 20.21 10.90 -8.82
C GLU A 40 18.96 10.38 -9.56
N LEU A 41 18.96 9.12 -10.02
CA LEU A 41 17.80 8.49 -10.64
C LEU A 41 16.62 8.40 -9.67
N ALA A 42 16.86 8.06 -8.40
CA ALA A 42 15.83 8.06 -7.37
C ALA A 42 15.24 9.46 -7.17
N ARG A 43 16.07 10.50 -7.15
CA ARG A 43 15.62 11.89 -7.08
C ARG A 43 14.75 12.28 -8.27
N GLN A 44 15.19 11.94 -9.49
CA GLN A 44 14.43 12.22 -10.70
C GLN A 44 13.07 11.51 -10.69
N TYR A 45 13.04 10.24 -10.33
CA TYR A 45 11.80 9.49 -10.22
C TYR A 45 10.83 10.10 -9.19
N LEU A 46 11.34 10.43 -8.00
CA LEU A 46 10.52 11.04 -6.95
C LEU A 46 9.98 12.42 -7.35
N ASN A 47 10.79 13.23 -8.03
CA ASN A 47 10.31 14.50 -8.58
C ASN A 47 9.18 14.31 -9.59
N LEU A 48 9.34 13.36 -10.54
CA LEU A 48 8.30 13.06 -11.53
C LEU A 48 7.00 12.55 -10.87
N LEU A 49 7.15 11.74 -9.82
CA LEU A 49 6.00 11.15 -9.15
C LEU A 49 5.30 12.13 -8.20
N MET A 50 6.07 12.87 -7.40
CA MET A 50 5.52 13.65 -6.30
C MET A 50 5.08 15.05 -6.71
N THR A 51 5.70 15.68 -7.70
CA THR A 51 5.35 17.05 -8.09
C THR A 51 3.93 17.09 -8.67
N ASP A 52 3.63 16.24 -9.64
CA ASP A 52 2.32 16.19 -10.28
C ASP A 52 1.23 15.66 -9.32
N GLN A 53 1.56 14.63 -8.53
CA GLN A 53 0.66 14.04 -7.55
C GLN A 53 0.30 15.02 -6.43
N PHE A 54 1.30 15.76 -5.95
CA PHE A 54 1.10 16.69 -4.88
C PHE A 54 0.26 17.90 -5.28
N GLU A 55 0.44 18.42 -6.49
CA GLU A 55 -0.45 19.42 -7.07
C GLU A 55 -1.88 18.90 -7.17
N GLY A 56 -2.07 17.63 -7.49
CA GLY A 56 -3.38 16.96 -7.50
C GLY A 56 -4.02 16.92 -6.11
N VAL A 57 -3.27 16.50 -5.09
CA VAL A 57 -3.73 16.44 -3.69
C VAL A 57 -4.07 17.83 -3.15
N VAL A 58 -3.21 18.84 -3.39
CA VAL A 58 -3.46 20.23 -2.99
C VAL A 58 -4.71 20.78 -3.68
N ARG A 59 -4.90 20.44 -4.95
CA ARG A 59 -6.09 20.84 -5.71
C ARG A 59 -7.36 20.20 -5.16
N GLN A 60 -7.29 18.91 -4.80
CA GLN A 60 -8.39 18.16 -4.18
C GLN A 60 -8.71 18.70 -2.79
N MET A 61 -7.72 18.96 -1.95
CA MET A 61 -7.91 19.58 -0.63
C MET A 61 -8.60 20.96 -0.73
N ARG A 62 -8.25 21.76 -1.74
CA ARG A 62 -8.89 23.07 -1.94
C ARG A 62 -10.35 22.98 -2.42
N GLY A 63 -10.72 21.88 -3.10
CA GLY A 63 -12.01 21.82 -3.81
C GLY A 63 -13.13 21.07 -3.09
N THR A 64 -12.89 20.17 -2.14
CA THR A 64 -13.95 19.29 -1.65
C THR A 64 -13.98 19.07 -0.15
N GLU A 65 -12.85 18.91 0.52
CA GLU A 65 -12.86 18.61 1.95
C GLU A 65 -13.02 19.88 2.81
N PHE A 66 -12.32 20.95 2.46
CA PHE A 66 -12.42 22.21 3.22
C PHE A 66 -13.73 22.99 2.95
N GLU A 67 -14.28 22.92 1.72
CA GLU A 67 -15.54 23.60 1.42
C GLU A 67 -16.75 22.92 2.06
N ASN A 68 -16.67 21.61 2.33
CA ASN A 68 -17.76 20.83 2.93
C ASN A 68 -17.58 20.60 4.44
N ASP A 69 -16.46 21.00 5.02
CA ASP A 69 -16.23 20.90 6.45
C ASP A 69 -17.05 21.97 7.21
N SER A 70 -17.99 21.49 8.03
CA SER A 70 -18.88 22.36 8.81
C SER A 70 -18.14 23.22 9.83
N GLU A 71 -17.00 22.77 10.36
CA GLU A 71 -16.18 23.55 11.29
C GLU A 71 -15.44 24.67 10.53
N MET A 72 -14.92 24.39 9.36
CA MET A 72 -14.32 25.38 8.49
C MET A 72 -15.34 26.43 8.01
N GLN A 73 -16.57 26.03 7.69
CA GLN A 73 -17.64 26.94 7.31
C GLN A 73 -18.10 27.84 8.46
N ALA A 74 -17.97 27.40 9.70
CA ALA A 74 -18.30 28.20 10.90
C ALA A 74 -17.26 29.28 11.21
N LEU A 75 -16.06 29.23 10.61
CA LEU A 75 -15.02 30.22 10.80
C LEU A 75 -15.32 31.52 10.02
N PRO A 76 -14.90 32.70 10.55
CA PRO A 76 -14.86 33.93 9.78
C PRO A 76 -14.09 33.75 8.47
N GLU A 77 -14.53 34.41 7.41
CA GLU A 77 -13.92 34.30 6.08
C GLU A 77 -12.40 34.60 6.07
N ALA A 78 -11.98 35.58 6.88
CA ALA A 78 -10.57 35.95 7.01
C ALA A 78 -9.72 34.81 7.59
N ASP A 79 -10.24 34.14 8.64
CA ASP A 79 -9.53 33.03 9.30
C ASP A 79 -9.48 31.80 8.40
N ARG A 80 -10.56 31.49 7.71
CA ARG A 80 -10.61 30.42 6.72
C ARG A 80 -9.60 30.62 5.59
N ARG A 81 -9.51 31.86 5.06
CA ARG A 81 -8.54 32.20 4.01
C ARG A 81 -7.11 32.06 4.52
N MET A 82 -6.82 32.56 5.72
CA MET A 82 -5.51 32.42 6.35
C MET A 82 -5.09 30.94 6.51
N ILE A 83 -6.00 30.08 6.98
CA ILE A 83 -5.74 28.65 7.16
C ILE A 83 -5.43 27.99 5.80
N LEU A 84 -6.20 28.32 4.75
CA LEU A 84 -5.98 27.78 3.41
C LEU A 84 -4.64 28.23 2.82
N GLU A 85 -4.28 29.50 2.98
CA GLU A 85 -3.00 30.05 2.50
C GLU A 85 -1.83 29.41 3.23
N LEU A 86 -1.88 29.33 4.57
CA LEU A 86 -0.85 28.71 5.40
C LEU A 86 -0.70 27.21 5.09
N THR A 87 -1.80 26.50 4.94
CA THR A 87 -1.78 25.08 4.57
C THR A 87 -1.12 24.88 3.20
N ALA A 88 -1.44 25.71 2.22
CA ALA A 88 -0.85 25.65 0.89
C ALA A 88 0.65 25.94 0.91
N GLU A 89 1.09 26.95 1.68
CA GLU A 89 2.49 27.31 1.83
C GLU A 89 3.28 26.17 2.50
N LEU A 90 2.85 25.71 3.68
CA LEU A 90 3.50 24.62 4.41
C LEU A 90 3.57 23.34 3.57
N THR A 91 2.52 23.05 2.85
CA THR A 91 2.44 21.88 1.99
C THR A 91 3.45 21.98 0.85
N THR A 92 3.58 23.16 0.23
CA THR A 92 4.56 23.40 -0.86
C THR A 92 5.99 23.24 -0.36
N ASP A 93 6.29 23.74 0.85
CA ASP A 93 7.63 23.66 1.43
C ASP A 93 8.02 22.25 1.90
N MET A 94 7.05 21.41 2.25
CA MET A 94 7.29 20.04 2.71
C MET A 94 7.73 19.10 1.59
N VAL A 95 7.25 19.28 0.36
CA VAL A 95 7.53 18.35 -0.75
C VAL A 95 9.02 18.18 -1.05
N PRO A 96 9.83 19.24 -1.19
CA PRO A 96 11.26 19.08 -1.42
C PRO A 96 11.99 18.38 -0.27
N GLN A 97 11.52 18.59 0.97
CA GLN A 97 12.08 17.91 2.14
C GLN A 97 11.72 16.42 2.12
N MET A 98 10.47 16.07 1.85
CA MET A 98 10.05 14.68 1.70
C MET A 98 10.83 13.95 0.62
N ILE A 99 11.03 14.56 -0.56
CA ILE A 99 11.85 14.00 -1.63
C ILE A 99 13.28 13.75 -1.12
N THR A 100 13.86 14.70 -0.42
CA THR A 100 15.23 14.58 0.11
C THR A 100 15.36 13.39 1.06
N GLU A 101 14.40 13.19 1.96
CA GLU A 101 14.39 12.07 2.91
C GLU A 101 14.08 10.72 2.23
N MET A 102 13.30 10.71 1.16
CA MET A 102 12.93 9.48 0.44
C MET A 102 14.02 9.01 -0.53
N VAL A 103 14.83 9.91 -1.09
CA VAL A 103 15.88 9.57 -2.07
C VAL A 103 16.80 8.44 -1.61
N PRO A 104 17.39 8.45 -0.40
CA PRO A 104 18.28 7.37 0.03
C PRO A 104 17.53 6.01 0.15
N VAL A 105 16.27 6.03 0.54
CA VAL A 105 15.44 4.81 0.66
C VAL A 105 15.22 4.17 -0.72
N TYR A 106 14.83 4.97 -1.71
CA TYR A 106 14.63 4.49 -3.08
C TYR A 106 15.93 4.05 -3.73
N ALA A 107 17.01 4.82 -3.56
CA ALA A 107 18.31 4.47 -4.08
C ALA A 107 18.89 3.18 -3.46
N ALA A 108 18.53 2.84 -2.22
CA ALA A 108 18.91 1.58 -1.58
C ALA A 108 18.04 0.40 -2.03
N THR A 109 16.75 0.65 -2.31
CA THR A 109 15.77 -0.40 -2.61
C THR A 109 15.81 -0.84 -4.06
N PHE A 110 15.93 0.11 -5.00
CA PHE A 110 15.86 -0.15 -6.44
C PHE A 110 17.26 -0.22 -7.07
N THR A 111 17.40 -1.06 -8.08
CA THR A 111 18.59 -1.12 -8.93
C THR A 111 18.65 0.09 -9.86
N GLU A 112 19.81 0.35 -10.44
CA GLU A 112 19.99 1.42 -11.44
C GLU A 112 19.13 1.20 -12.69
N GLU A 113 18.99 -0.05 -13.11
CA GLU A 113 18.16 -0.43 -14.25
C GLU A 113 16.68 -0.17 -13.99
N GLU A 114 16.18 -0.54 -12.80
CA GLU A 114 14.79 -0.29 -12.39
C GLU A 114 14.49 1.20 -12.28
N LEU A 115 15.38 1.99 -11.67
CA LEU A 115 15.21 3.44 -11.58
C LEU A 115 15.24 4.11 -12.95
N THR A 116 16.11 3.63 -13.84
CA THR A 116 16.15 4.11 -15.23
C THR A 116 14.84 3.84 -15.96
N ALA A 117 14.28 2.63 -15.79
CA ALA A 117 13.00 2.26 -16.37
C ALA A 117 11.83 3.12 -15.79
N LEU A 118 11.83 3.34 -14.46
CA LEU A 118 10.83 4.18 -13.81
C LEU A 118 10.90 5.64 -14.31
N VAL A 119 12.08 6.23 -14.35
CA VAL A 119 12.28 7.59 -14.87
C VAL A 119 11.86 7.67 -16.35
N GLY A 120 12.26 6.67 -17.16
CA GLY A 120 11.89 6.60 -18.56
C GLY A 120 10.39 6.50 -18.78
N PHE A 121 9.69 5.72 -17.99
CA PHE A 121 8.23 5.55 -18.09
C PHE A 121 7.47 6.78 -17.59
N TYR A 122 7.71 7.22 -16.36
CA TYR A 122 7.00 8.35 -15.76
C TYR A 122 7.39 9.71 -16.36
N GLY A 123 8.54 9.79 -17.04
CA GLY A 123 8.92 10.95 -17.84
C GLY A 123 8.06 11.14 -19.10
N THR A 124 7.32 10.11 -19.53
CA THR A 124 6.43 10.21 -20.71
C THR A 124 5.05 10.81 -20.37
N PRO A 125 4.37 11.43 -21.35
CA PRO A 125 2.99 11.88 -21.15
C PRO A 125 2.04 10.75 -20.72
N LEU A 126 2.25 9.53 -21.23
CA LEU A 126 1.45 8.36 -20.87
C LEU A 126 1.70 7.95 -19.43
N GLY A 127 2.97 7.89 -18.99
CA GLY A 127 3.34 7.53 -17.63
C GLY A 127 2.75 8.51 -16.60
N ARG A 128 2.85 9.83 -16.89
CA ARG A 128 2.22 10.86 -16.04
C ARG A 128 0.71 10.70 -15.97
N SER A 129 0.04 10.52 -17.11
CA SER A 129 -1.41 10.30 -17.14
C SER A 129 -1.85 9.05 -16.37
N ILE A 130 -1.03 7.99 -16.33
CA ILE A 130 -1.29 6.81 -15.54
C ILE A 130 -1.11 7.11 -14.05
N ALA A 131 -0.06 7.83 -13.66
CA ALA A 131 0.16 8.25 -12.28
C ALA A 131 -1.03 9.07 -11.74
N ASP A 132 -1.47 10.09 -12.49
CA ASP A 132 -2.61 10.93 -12.12
C ASP A 132 -3.89 10.11 -11.92
N LYS A 133 -4.22 9.24 -12.87
CA LYS A 133 -5.41 8.38 -12.80
C LYS A 133 -5.33 7.36 -11.66
N SER A 134 -4.13 6.91 -11.31
CA SER A 134 -3.95 5.99 -10.20
C SER A 134 -4.32 6.64 -8.87
N ILE A 135 -4.10 7.95 -8.72
CA ILE A 135 -4.55 8.71 -7.55
C ILE A 135 -6.05 8.99 -7.62
N GLU A 136 -6.53 9.43 -8.77
CA GLU A 136 -7.94 9.74 -8.98
C GLU A 136 -8.86 8.54 -8.65
N VAL A 137 -8.41 7.31 -8.94
CA VAL A 137 -9.18 6.09 -8.66
C VAL A 137 -9.13 5.64 -7.20
N MET A 138 -8.18 6.12 -6.40
CA MET A 138 -7.98 5.64 -5.02
C MET A 138 -9.24 5.74 -4.15
N PRO A 139 -10.00 6.87 -4.11
CA PRO A 139 -11.20 6.95 -3.28
C PRO A 139 -12.28 5.95 -3.66
N GLU A 140 -12.40 5.63 -4.95
CA GLU A 140 -13.33 4.60 -5.43
C GLU A 140 -12.84 3.19 -5.07
N ALA A 141 -11.54 2.94 -5.22
CA ALA A 141 -10.91 1.68 -4.84
C ALA A 141 -11.06 1.42 -3.34
N ASP A 142 -10.83 2.42 -2.50
CA ASP A 142 -11.03 2.32 -1.06
C ASP A 142 -12.48 2.00 -0.70
N ARG A 143 -13.46 2.67 -1.33
CA ARG A 143 -14.87 2.36 -1.14
C ARG A 143 -15.20 0.93 -1.56
N ALA A 144 -14.65 0.45 -2.66
CA ALA A 144 -14.82 -0.92 -3.11
C ALA A 144 -14.23 -1.93 -2.12
N VAL A 145 -13.03 -1.69 -1.59
CA VAL A 145 -12.40 -2.51 -0.56
C VAL A 145 -13.22 -2.49 0.72
N MET A 146 -13.61 -1.31 1.21
CA MET A 146 -14.41 -1.18 2.42
C MET A 146 -15.78 -1.83 2.33
N SER A 147 -16.36 -1.97 1.13
CA SER A 147 -17.62 -2.69 0.92
C SER A 147 -17.53 -4.20 1.20
N VAL A 148 -16.34 -4.78 1.16
CA VAL A 148 -16.09 -6.21 1.39
C VAL A 148 -15.81 -6.52 2.85
N VAL A 149 -15.30 -5.54 3.61
CA VAL A 149 -14.87 -5.73 5.01
C VAL A 149 -15.98 -6.26 5.92
N PRO A 150 -17.22 -5.77 5.88
CA PRO A 150 -18.30 -6.30 6.72
C PRO A 150 -18.51 -7.81 6.57
N ARG A 151 -18.53 -8.30 5.34
CA ARG A 151 -18.68 -9.75 5.06
C ARG A 151 -17.49 -10.57 5.55
N MET A 152 -16.29 -10.00 5.49
CA MET A 152 -15.08 -10.64 6.02
C MET A 152 -15.18 -10.77 7.54
N LEU A 153 -15.59 -9.71 8.24
CA LEU A 153 -15.77 -9.73 9.69
C LEU A 153 -16.85 -10.72 10.12
N GLU A 154 -17.98 -10.79 9.41
CA GLU A 154 -19.03 -11.79 9.66
C GLU A 154 -18.52 -13.23 9.54
N LYS A 155 -17.76 -13.52 8.47
CA LYS A 155 -17.15 -14.85 8.28
C LYS A 155 -16.13 -15.16 9.37
N MET A 156 -15.35 -14.16 9.79
CA MET A 156 -14.35 -14.34 10.84
C MET A 156 -15.04 -14.60 12.18
N ALA A 157 -16.00 -13.79 12.58
CA ALA A 157 -16.78 -14.00 13.81
C ALA A 157 -17.47 -15.36 13.82
N THR A 158 -18.10 -15.76 12.70
CA THR A 158 -18.75 -17.06 12.58
C THR A 158 -17.76 -18.21 12.77
N ARG A 159 -16.60 -18.17 12.12
CA ARG A 159 -15.59 -19.24 12.25
C ARG A 159 -14.97 -19.30 13.64
N MET A 160 -14.69 -18.14 14.25
CA MET A 160 -14.20 -18.08 15.62
C MET A 160 -15.23 -18.69 16.59
N CYS A 161 -16.49 -18.31 16.48
CA CYS A 161 -17.56 -18.85 17.33
C CYS A 161 -17.83 -20.34 17.11
N GLN A 162 -17.69 -20.85 15.90
CA GLN A 162 -17.73 -22.29 15.63
C GLN A 162 -16.58 -23.04 16.34
N HIS A 163 -15.41 -22.43 16.43
CA HIS A 163 -14.26 -23.04 17.09
C HIS A 163 -14.35 -22.99 18.61
N TYR A 164 -14.81 -21.88 19.17
CA TYR A 164 -14.88 -21.66 20.62
C TYR A 164 -16.23 -22.03 21.25
N GLY A 165 -17.23 -22.37 20.45
CA GLY A 165 -18.57 -22.75 20.93
C GLY A 165 -19.38 -21.59 21.49
N CYS A 166 -19.25 -20.39 20.90
CA CYS A 166 -19.98 -19.20 21.36
C CYS A 166 -21.50 -19.36 21.22
N SER A 167 -22.22 -18.72 22.13
CA SER A 167 -23.66 -18.45 21.95
C SER A 167 -23.92 -17.45 20.82
N PRO A 168 -25.15 -17.37 20.30
CA PRO A 168 -25.52 -16.35 19.30
C PRO A 168 -25.36 -14.90 19.79
N GLU A 169 -25.39 -14.68 21.10
CA GLU A 169 -25.22 -13.37 21.72
C GLU A 169 -23.75 -12.96 21.72
N GLU A 170 -22.88 -13.85 22.17
CA GLU A 170 -21.42 -13.66 22.15
C GLU A 170 -20.90 -13.45 20.71
N GLN A 171 -21.49 -14.14 19.73
CA GLN A 171 -21.14 -13.93 18.32
C GLN A 171 -21.49 -12.51 17.84
N ARG A 172 -22.64 -11.98 18.26
CA ARG A 172 -23.04 -10.60 17.91
C ARG A 172 -22.14 -9.58 18.56
N GLU A 173 -21.86 -9.73 19.86
CA GLU A 173 -20.95 -8.85 20.59
C GLU A 173 -19.54 -8.84 19.97
N MET A 174 -19.04 -10.01 19.61
CA MET A 174 -17.77 -10.15 18.91
C MET A 174 -17.78 -9.40 17.57
N LEU A 175 -18.84 -9.56 16.78
CA LEU A 175 -18.95 -8.89 15.49
C LEU A 175 -19.05 -7.36 15.64
N GLU A 176 -19.78 -6.88 16.62
CA GLU A 176 -19.88 -5.44 16.93
C GLU A 176 -18.51 -4.88 17.34
N GLY A 177 -17.79 -5.54 18.23
CA GLY A 177 -16.44 -5.14 18.62
C GLY A 177 -15.45 -5.15 17.45
N MET A 178 -15.56 -6.13 16.55
CA MET A 178 -14.74 -6.16 15.32
C MET A 178 -15.07 -5.00 14.36
N ARG A 179 -16.35 -4.65 14.22
CA ARG A 179 -16.80 -3.51 13.39
C ARG A 179 -16.32 -2.19 13.95
N GLU A 180 -16.45 -1.99 15.26
CA GLU A 180 -15.97 -0.80 15.95
C GLU A 180 -14.44 -0.65 15.80
N GLY A 181 -13.70 -1.73 16.02
CA GLY A 181 -12.25 -1.76 15.83
C GLY A 181 -11.80 -1.50 14.39
N ALA A 182 -12.65 -1.80 13.41
CA ALA A 182 -12.42 -1.51 11.99
C ALA A 182 -12.93 -0.11 11.55
N GLY A 183 -13.47 0.69 12.47
CA GLY A 183 -14.04 2.01 12.15
C GLY A 183 -15.33 1.96 11.32
N ILE A 184 -16.05 0.82 11.34
CA ILE A 184 -17.29 0.62 10.58
C ILE A 184 -18.48 0.94 11.48
N ALA A 185 -19.39 1.79 11.01
CA ALA A 185 -20.59 2.15 11.76
C ALA A 185 -21.40 0.91 12.18
N PRO A 186 -22.03 0.91 13.37
CA PRO A 186 -22.83 -0.21 13.85
C PRO A 186 -24.03 -0.46 12.93
N ALA A 187 -24.39 -1.73 12.76
CA ALA A 187 -25.49 -2.17 11.87
C ALA A 187 -26.86 -1.55 12.19
N SER A 188 -27.02 -0.97 13.38
CA SER A 188 -28.21 -0.22 13.81
C SER A 188 -28.38 1.14 13.13
N ALA A 189 -27.28 1.77 12.70
CA ALA A 189 -27.29 3.08 12.04
C ALA A 189 -27.74 2.98 10.56
N GLU A 190 -27.51 1.84 9.89
CA GLU A 190 -27.91 1.64 8.50
C GLU A 190 -29.40 1.38 8.29
N ARG A 191 -30.13 0.95 9.32
CA ARG A 191 -31.59 0.69 9.27
C ARG A 191 -32.46 1.93 9.46
N SER A 192 -31.87 3.08 9.70
CA SER A 192 -32.55 4.35 9.97
C SER A 192 -32.58 5.33 8.79
N LYS A 193 -32.12 4.92 7.61
CA LYS A 193 -32.22 5.69 6.36
C LYS A 193 -33.10 4.93 5.36
#